data_0b77be14d1e635814d2462421791f90d
#
_entry.id   0b77be14d1e635814d2462421791f90d
#
_cell.length_a   1.000
_cell.length_b   1.000
_cell.length_c   1.000
_cell.angle_alpha   90.00
_cell.angle_beta   90.00
_cell.angle_gamma   90.00
#
_symmetry.space_group_name_H-M   'P 1'
#
loop_
_entity.id
_entity.type
_entity.pdbx_description
1 polymer ?
#
loop_
_entity_poly.entity_id
_entity_poly.type
_entity_poly.pdbx_seq_one_letter_code
_entity_poly.pdbx_strand_id
1 'polypeptide(L)'
;MPKNVLVLSASPRKGGNSDLLCDQFVLGAKKAGHQVEKLFLRDKRIIAEVIVMATPVYFYNMNGQLKTLIDRTCARCTEIGNKAMYFIMTAAVTRKDLLQTTLESFRGFTSCLNGAKERGVIYGTGAWKKGDIKGSAAMTQAYEMGEKA
;
A
#
# COMPACT_ATOMS: atom_id res chain seq x y z
N MET A 1 -6.03 -34.34 13.29
CA MET A 1 -7.31 -33.74 12.86
C MET A 1 -7.08 -32.87 11.63
N PRO A 2 -7.94 -32.87 10.61
CA PRO A 2 -7.87 -31.95 9.47
C PRO A 2 -7.88 -30.49 9.95
N LYS A 3 -7.09 -29.65 9.32
CA LYS A 3 -7.01 -28.21 9.61
C LYS A 3 -7.39 -27.42 8.36
N ASN A 4 -7.89 -26.20 8.52
CA ASN A 4 -8.02 -25.23 7.44
C ASN A 4 -6.69 -24.49 7.30
N VAL A 5 -6.10 -24.53 6.13
CA VAL A 5 -4.81 -23.93 5.83
C VAL A 5 -4.98 -22.87 4.75
N LEU A 6 -4.62 -21.61 5.07
CA LEU A 6 -4.59 -20.50 4.11
C LEU A 6 -3.14 -20.22 3.72
N VAL A 7 -2.83 -20.36 2.43
CA VAL A 7 -1.51 -20.03 1.87
C VAL A 7 -1.59 -18.72 1.10
N LEU A 8 -0.87 -17.70 1.55
CA LEU A 8 -0.80 -16.39 0.90
C LEU A 8 0.45 -16.31 0.03
N SER A 9 0.30 -16.40 -1.28
CA SER A 9 1.41 -16.17 -2.21
C SER A 9 1.49 -14.68 -2.55
N ALA A 10 2.49 -14.02 -1.99
CA ALA A 10 2.79 -12.61 -2.23
C ALA A 10 3.83 -12.41 -3.36
N SER A 11 4.24 -13.48 -4.02
CA SER A 11 5.19 -13.39 -5.14
C SER A 11 4.61 -12.52 -6.26
N PRO A 12 5.32 -11.47 -6.68
CA PRO A 12 4.89 -10.64 -7.80
C PRO A 12 5.00 -11.39 -9.14
N ARG A 13 5.75 -12.49 -9.21
CA ARG A 13 5.94 -13.30 -10.42
C ARG A 13 5.21 -14.63 -10.31
N LYS A 14 4.38 -14.96 -11.31
CA LYS A 14 3.78 -16.28 -11.44
C LYS A 14 4.88 -17.32 -11.61
N GLY A 15 4.87 -18.38 -10.77
CA GLY A 15 5.94 -19.37 -10.78
C GLY A 15 7.28 -18.84 -10.25
N GLY A 16 7.29 -17.73 -9.54
CA GLY A 16 8.48 -17.27 -8.81
C GLY A 16 8.87 -18.23 -7.69
N ASN A 17 10.12 -18.17 -7.22
CA ASN A 17 10.65 -19.14 -6.25
C ASN A 17 9.78 -19.33 -5.01
N SER A 18 9.30 -18.25 -4.40
CA SER A 18 8.38 -18.33 -3.26
C SER A 18 7.01 -18.89 -3.63
N ASP A 19 6.52 -18.64 -4.85
CA ASP A 19 5.25 -19.18 -5.35
C ASP A 19 5.33 -20.70 -5.53
N LEU A 20 6.44 -21.20 -6.10
CA LEU A 20 6.72 -22.63 -6.23
C LEU A 20 6.81 -23.34 -4.88
N LEU A 21 7.43 -22.69 -3.88
CA LEU A 21 7.47 -23.24 -2.53
C LEU A 21 6.08 -23.28 -1.89
N CYS A 22 5.24 -22.26 -2.12
CA CYS A 22 3.84 -22.29 -1.72
C CYS A 22 3.09 -23.46 -2.37
N ASP A 23 3.33 -23.75 -3.64
CA ASP A 23 2.70 -24.87 -4.33
C ASP A 23 3.10 -26.21 -3.70
N GLN A 24 4.37 -26.41 -3.37
CA GLN A 24 4.84 -27.61 -2.67
C GLN A 24 4.20 -27.75 -1.28
N PHE A 25 4.09 -26.64 -0.54
CA PHE A 25 3.41 -26.65 0.75
C PHE A 25 1.94 -27.04 0.61
N VAL A 26 1.23 -26.49 -0.38
CA VAL A 26 -0.17 -26.84 -0.68
C VAL A 26 -0.32 -28.35 -0.97
N LEU A 27 0.59 -28.89 -1.79
CA LEU A 27 0.57 -30.33 -2.10
C LEU A 27 0.76 -31.21 -0.86
N GLY A 28 1.74 -30.88 -0.02
CA GLY A 28 2.02 -31.58 1.23
C GLY A 28 0.85 -31.52 2.21
N ALA A 29 0.27 -30.33 2.40
CA ALA A 29 -0.86 -30.12 3.31
C ALA A 29 -2.12 -30.85 2.83
N LYS A 30 -2.41 -30.86 1.53
CA LYS A 30 -3.52 -31.63 0.96
C LYS A 30 -3.31 -33.15 1.14
N LYS A 31 -2.09 -33.62 0.93
CA LYS A 31 -1.73 -35.03 1.15
C LYS A 31 -1.93 -35.47 2.62
N ALA A 32 -1.71 -34.56 3.55
CA ALA A 32 -1.95 -34.77 4.98
C ALA A 32 -3.44 -34.66 5.37
N GLY A 33 -4.36 -34.48 4.41
CA GLY A 33 -5.79 -34.41 4.63
C GLY A 33 -6.32 -33.04 5.09
N HIS A 34 -5.53 -31.97 4.94
CA HIS A 34 -5.96 -30.62 5.29
C HIS A 34 -6.78 -29.97 4.18
N GLN A 35 -7.69 -29.08 4.54
CA GLN A 35 -8.36 -28.18 3.60
C GLN A 35 -7.42 -26.99 3.34
N VAL A 36 -7.09 -26.73 2.05
CA VAL A 36 -6.09 -25.70 1.70
C VAL A 36 -6.67 -24.75 0.67
N GLU A 37 -6.64 -23.46 1.01
CA GLU A 37 -6.88 -22.35 0.09
C GLU A 37 -5.56 -21.61 -0.20
N LYS A 38 -5.28 -21.34 -1.48
CA LYS A 38 -4.14 -20.51 -1.89
C LYS A 38 -4.64 -19.24 -2.54
N LEU A 39 -4.28 -18.09 -1.97
CA LEU A 39 -4.58 -16.77 -2.52
C LEU A 39 -3.33 -16.15 -3.16
N PHE A 40 -3.52 -15.62 -4.35
CA PHE A 40 -2.51 -14.85 -5.07
C PHE A 40 -2.81 -13.36 -4.96
N LEU A 41 -1.98 -12.62 -4.26
CA LEU A 41 -2.17 -11.17 -4.13
C LEU A 41 -1.96 -10.43 -5.46
N ARG A 42 -1.20 -11.02 -6.39
CA ARG A 42 -0.98 -10.48 -7.75
C ARG A 42 -2.22 -10.48 -8.64
N ASP A 43 -3.21 -11.34 -8.35
CA ASP A 43 -4.40 -11.50 -9.20
C ASP A 43 -5.46 -10.42 -8.93
N LYS A 44 -5.18 -9.51 -7.99
CA LYS A 44 -6.02 -8.34 -7.73
C LYS A 44 -5.70 -7.23 -8.73
N ARG A 45 -6.69 -6.83 -9.51
CA ARG A 45 -6.56 -5.77 -10.51
C ARG A 45 -6.92 -4.42 -9.89
N ILE A 46 -6.06 -3.42 -10.07
CA ILE A 46 -6.34 -2.04 -9.66
C ILE A 46 -7.01 -1.34 -10.85
N ILE A 47 -8.33 -1.16 -10.78
CA ILE A 47 -9.12 -0.52 -11.84
C ILE A 47 -9.50 0.94 -11.49
N ALA A 48 -9.26 1.39 -10.25
CA ALA A 48 -9.55 2.75 -9.83
C ALA A 48 -8.72 3.78 -10.62
N GLU A 49 -9.31 4.89 -11.02
CA GLU A 49 -8.65 6.03 -11.68
C GLU A 49 -7.89 6.90 -10.68
N VAL A 50 -8.36 6.93 -9.45
CA VAL A 50 -7.79 7.71 -8.34
C VAL A 50 -7.25 6.77 -7.28
N ILE A 51 -6.01 6.99 -6.87
CA ILE A 51 -5.38 6.23 -5.79
C ILE A 51 -4.97 7.21 -4.68
N VAL A 52 -5.52 7.00 -3.49
CA VAL A 52 -5.13 7.73 -2.28
C VAL A 52 -4.24 6.84 -1.42
N MET A 53 -3.02 7.27 -1.17
CA MET A 53 -2.07 6.54 -0.33
C MET A 53 -1.91 7.28 1.00
N ALA A 54 -2.32 6.64 2.08
CA ALA A 54 -2.28 7.21 3.42
C ALA A 54 -1.31 6.43 4.33
N THR A 55 -0.47 7.15 5.07
CA THR A 55 0.48 6.54 6.01
C THR A 55 0.70 7.40 7.25
N PRO A 56 0.79 6.81 8.45
CA PRO A 56 1.55 7.43 9.52
C PRO A 56 3.04 7.44 9.16
N VAL A 57 3.73 8.50 9.54
CA VAL A 57 5.18 8.62 9.33
C VAL A 57 5.91 8.15 10.57
N TYR A 58 6.67 7.08 10.43
CA TYR A 58 7.51 6.52 11.47
C TYR A 58 8.98 6.60 11.03
N PHE A 59 9.83 7.19 11.86
CA PHE A 59 11.26 7.33 11.56
C PHE A 59 11.50 7.92 10.16
N TYR A 60 10.79 9.00 9.85
CA TYR A 60 10.88 9.76 8.58
C TYR A 60 10.42 8.99 7.32
N ASN A 61 9.73 7.86 7.47
CA ASN A 61 9.27 7.09 6.32
C ASN A 61 7.84 6.57 6.50
N MET A 62 7.26 6.05 5.40
CA MET A 62 5.98 5.36 5.44
C MET A 62 6.05 4.10 6.30
N ASN A 63 4.91 3.69 6.84
CA ASN A 63 4.85 2.46 7.61
C ASN A 63 5.13 1.21 6.76
N GLY A 64 5.60 0.14 7.41
CA GLY A 64 5.97 -1.10 6.73
C GLY A 64 4.83 -1.75 5.96
N GLN A 65 3.58 -1.61 6.41
CA GLN A 65 2.42 -2.17 5.73
C GLN A 65 2.22 -1.54 4.34
N LEU A 66 2.31 -0.21 4.25
CA LEU A 66 2.17 0.49 2.98
C LEU A 66 3.38 0.22 2.07
N LYS A 67 4.60 0.20 2.63
CA LYS A 67 5.80 -0.16 1.87
C LYS A 67 5.69 -1.57 1.29
N THR A 68 5.21 -2.52 2.07
CA THR A 68 4.98 -3.90 1.60
C THR A 68 3.95 -3.94 0.47
N LEU A 69 2.87 -3.14 0.55
CA LEU A 69 1.90 -3.04 -0.53
C LEU A 69 2.55 -2.51 -1.82
N ILE A 70 3.32 -1.43 -1.73
CA ILE A 70 4.07 -0.86 -2.86
C ILE A 70 5.01 -1.91 -3.47
N ASP A 71 5.81 -2.59 -2.66
CA ASP A 71 6.76 -3.59 -3.13
C ASP A 71 6.08 -4.75 -3.86
N ARG A 72 4.88 -5.12 -3.45
CA ARG A 72 4.08 -6.16 -4.13
C ARG A 72 3.60 -5.73 -5.51
N THR A 73 3.51 -4.43 -5.79
CA THR A 73 3.13 -3.95 -7.13
C THR A 73 4.30 -4.00 -8.13
N CYS A 74 5.53 -4.22 -7.68
CA CYS A 74 6.75 -4.11 -8.49
C CYS A 74 6.69 -4.88 -9.82
N ALA A 75 6.18 -6.12 -9.82
CA ALA A 75 6.09 -6.91 -11.05
C ALA A 75 4.96 -6.48 -12.00
N ARG A 76 4.07 -5.60 -11.55
CA ARG A 76 2.91 -5.14 -12.29
C ARG A 76 2.81 -3.61 -12.32
N CYS A 77 3.86 -2.90 -11.95
CA CYS A 77 3.85 -1.44 -11.91
C CYS A 77 3.53 -0.82 -13.27
N THR A 78 3.93 -1.46 -14.36
CA THR A 78 3.63 -1.04 -15.73
C THR A 78 2.15 -1.18 -16.10
N GLU A 79 1.38 -1.98 -15.36
CA GLU A 79 -0.06 -2.16 -15.55
C GLU A 79 -0.87 -1.10 -14.76
N ILE A 80 -0.24 -0.42 -13.80
CA ILE A 80 -0.83 0.62 -12.96
C ILE A 80 -0.51 1.98 -13.61
N GLY A 81 -1.23 2.31 -14.67
CA GLY A 81 -0.98 3.54 -15.41
C GLY A 81 -2.11 4.56 -15.33
N ASN A 82 -1.82 5.82 -15.70
CA ASN A 82 -2.79 6.91 -15.86
C ASN A 82 -3.62 7.17 -14.58
N LYS A 83 -2.97 7.15 -13.40
CA LYS A 83 -3.63 7.35 -12.11
C LYS A 83 -3.45 8.76 -11.57
N ALA A 84 -4.52 9.31 -11.00
CA ALA A 84 -4.44 10.48 -10.13
C ALA A 84 -4.02 10.04 -8.73
N MET A 85 -2.87 10.52 -8.26
CA MET A 85 -2.26 10.09 -6.99
C MET A 85 -2.41 11.17 -5.93
N TYR A 86 -2.96 10.82 -4.78
CA TYR A 86 -3.05 11.69 -3.60
C TYR A 86 -2.29 11.04 -2.44
N PHE A 87 -1.56 11.86 -1.68
CA PHE A 87 -0.77 11.37 -0.56
C PHE A 87 -1.24 12.00 0.75
N ILE A 88 -1.46 11.18 1.75
CA ILE A 88 -1.84 11.60 3.10
C ILE A 88 -0.76 11.10 4.07
N MET A 89 -0.12 12.01 4.77
CA MET A 89 0.89 11.69 5.75
C MET A 89 0.51 12.28 7.10
N THR A 90 0.54 11.45 8.14
CA THR A 90 0.30 11.90 9.53
C THR A 90 1.53 11.69 10.38
N ALA A 91 1.83 12.65 11.25
CA ALA A 91 2.98 12.59 12.15
C ALA A 91 2.75 13.35 13.46
N ALA A 92 3.44 12.94 14.50
CA ALA A 92 3.48 13.66 15.80
C ALA A 92 4.15 15.03 15.70
N VAL A 93 5.14 15.15 14.83
CA VAL A 93 5.87 16.41 14.64
C VAL A 93 4.99 17.46 13.98
N THR A 94 5.23 18.74 14.29
CA THR A 94 4.49 19.88 13.70
C THR A 94 5.11 20.40 12.41
N ARG A 95 6.36 20.10 12.16
CA ARG A 95 7.14 20.55 11.00
C ARG A 95 6.90 19.66 9.80
N LYS A 96 6.38 20.24 8.71
CA LYS A 96 6.10 19.54 7.44
C LYS A 96 7.34 19.07 6.71
N ASP A 97 8.45 19.81 6.82
CA ASP A 97 9.72 19.47 6.16
C ASP A 97 10.30 18.14 6.65
N LEU A 98 9.98 17.70 7.86
CA LEU A 98 10.39 16.39 8.38
C LEU A 98 9.65 15.21 7.71
N LEU A 99 8.62 15.46 6.92
CA LEU A 99 7.89 14.46 6.16
C LEU A 99 8.37 14.35 4.70
N GLN A 100 9.37 15.16 4.33
CA GLN A 100 9.85 15.21 2.95
C GLN A 100 10.37 13.87 2.45
N THR A 101 11.12 13.12 3.26
CA THR A 101 11.63 11.80 2.90
C THR A 101 10.50 10.82 2.56
N THR A 102 9.40 10.86 3.31
CA THR A 102 8.22 10.04 3.03
C THR A 102 7.56 10.47 1.71
N LEU A 103 7.45 11.78 1.47
CA LEU A 103 6.90 12.30 0.21
C LEU A 103 7.73 11.88 -1.00
N GLU A 104 9.06 11.99 -0.91
CA GLU A 104 9.95 11.53 -1.98
C GLU A 104 9.84 10.01 -2.24
N SER A 105 9.61 9.22 -1.20
CA SER A 105 9.34 7.79 -1.37
C SER A 105 8.04 7.53 -2.15
N PHE A 106 6.98 8.31 -1.92
CA PHE A 106 5.76 8.24 -2.73
C PHE A 106 5.98 8.67 -4.17
N ARG A 107 6.73 9.76 -4.36
CA ARG A 107 7.07 10.27 -5.70
C ARG A 107 7.93 9.27 -6.47
N GLY A 108 8.89 8.63 -5.81
CA GLY A 108 9.67 7.54 -6.40
C GLY A 108 8.78 6.39 -6.88
N PHE A 109 7.81 5.96 -6.08
CA PHE A 109 6.84 4.97 -6.53
C PHE A 109 6.00 5.48 -7.71
N THR A 110 5.45 6.69 -7.62
CA THR A 110 4.61 7.27 -8.68
C THR A 110 5.34 7.41 -10.00
N SER A 111 6.64 7.73 -9.97
CA SER A 111 7.47 7.84 -11.18
C SER A 111 7.65 6.52 -11.93
N CYS A 112 7.47 5.40 -11.23
CA CYS A 112 7.49 4.06 -11.85
C CYS A 112 6.15 3.68 -12.51
N LEU A 113 5.09 4.48 -12.31
CA LEU A 113 3.76 4.22 -12.85
C LEU A 113 3.51 5.06 -14.10
N ASN A 114 3.33 4.43 -15.24
CA ASN A 114 3.19 5.14 -16.52
C ASN A 114 1.98 6.09 -16.52
N GLY A 115 2.22 7.38 -16.74
CA GLY A 115 1.18 8.41 -16.81
C GLY A 115 0.50 8.75 -15.48
N ALA A 116 0.98 8.21 -14.34
CA ALA A 116 0.49 8.60 -13.03
C ALA A 116 0.95 10.02 -12.67
N LYS A 117 0.05 10.79 -12.00
CA LYS A 117 0.30 12.19 -11.65
C LYS A 117 -0.06 12.47 -10.21
N GLU A 118 0.84 13.07 -9.45
CA GLU A 118 0.55 13.66 -8.15
C GLU A 118 -0.50 14.77 -8.33
N ARG A 119 -1.59 14.69 -7.56
CA ARG A 119 -2.70 15.65 -7.57
C ARG A 119 -2.84 16.42 -6.28
N GLY A 120 -2.35 15.87 -5.19
CA GLY A 120 -2.38 16.56 -3.91
C GLY A 120 -1.66 15.82 -2.79
N VAL A 121 -1.22 16.59 -1.81
CA VAL A 121 -0.53 16.08 -0.62
C VAL A 121 -1.15 16.72 0.62
N ILE A 122 -1.51 15.90 1.59
CA ILE A 122 -2.06 16.33 2.88
C ILE A 122 -1.07 15.99 3.99
N TYR A 123 -0.72 17.00 4.78
CA TYR A 123 0.16 16.89 5.92
C TYR A 123 -0.63 17.00 7.22
N GLY A 124 -0.93 15.88 7.84
CA GLY A 124 -1.56 15.79 9.16
C GLY A 124 -0.49 15.81 10.27
N THR A 125 0.13 16.96 10.48
CA THR A 125 1.19 17.14 11.50
C THR A 125 0.62 17.42 12.89
N GLY A 126 1.40 17.16 13.95
CA GLY A 126 1.01 17.40 15.33
C GLY A 126 0.02 16.38 15.89
N ALA A 127 -0.17 15.24 15.23
CA ALA A 127 -1.11 14.20 15.63
C ALA A 127 -0.37 12.98 16.22
N TRP A 128 -0.37 12.85 17.53
CA TRP A 128 0.27 11.73 18.26
C TRP A 128 -0.75 10.68 18.69
N LYS A 129 -1.81 11.11 19.40
CA LYS A 129 -2.85 10.23 19.90
C LYS A 129 -3.97 10.05 18.89
N LYS A 130 -4.71 8.95 19.03
CA LYS A 130 -5.90 8.69 18.22
C LYS A 130 -6.90 9.85 18.36
N GLY A 131 -7.19 10.51 17.25
CA GLY A 131 -8.16 11.59 17.18
C GLY A 131 -7.58 13.01 17.22
N ASP A 132 -6.27 13.19 17.46
CA ASP A 132 -5.63 14.53 17.50
C ASP A 132 -5.81 15.32 16.20
N ILE A 133 -5.99 14.61 15.08
CA ILE A 133 -6.20 15.22 13.76
C ILE A 133 -7.57 15.90 13.61
N LYS A 134 -8.54 15.60 14.49
CA LYS A 134 -9.89 16.14 14.38
C LYS A 134 -9.88 17.68 14.51
N GLY A 135 -10.66 18.36 13.66
CA GLY A 135 -10.74 19.82 13.65
C GLY A 135 -9.51 20.53 13.07
N SER A 136 -8.49 19.80 12.60
CA SER A 136 -7.33 20.41 11.97
C SER A 136 -7.62 20.84 10.52
N ALA A 137 -6.82 21.78 10.01
CA ALA A 137 -6.89 22.20 8.59
C ALA A 137 -6.69 21.03 7.63
N ALA A 138 -5.97 19.98 8.02
CA ALA A 138 -5.78 18.78 7.21
C ALA A 138 -7.10 18.02 6.95
N MET A 139 -8.05 18.06 7.90
CA MET A 139 -9.39 17.47 7.71
C MET A 139 -10.17 18.19 6.61
N THR A 140 -10.17 19.53 6.63
CA THR A 140 -10.81 20.34 5.59
C THR A 140 -10.17 20.12 4.24
N GLN A 141 -8.83 20.12 4.16
CA GLN A 141 -8.09 19.84 2.93
C GLN A 141 -8.42 18.46 2.36
N ALA A 142 -8.53 17.44 3.23
CA ALA A 142 -8.87 16.08 2.80
C ALA A 142 -10.27 16.05 2.16
N TYR A 143 -11.24 16.72 2.77
CA TYR A 143 -12.58 16.82 2.23
C TYR A 143 -12.59 17.52 0.87
N GLU A 144 -12.02 18.72 0.76
CA GLU A 144 -11.96 19.51 -0.47
C GLU A 144 -11.22 18.80 -1.61
N MET A 145 -10.14 18.06 -1.30
CA MET A 145 -9.43 17.26 -2.28
C MET A 145 -10.27 16.08 -2.75
N GLY A 146 -11.04 15.46 -1.85
CA GLY A 146 -11.96 14.39 -2.21
C GLY A 146 -13.09 14.85 -3.14
N GLU A 147 -13.61 16.06 -2.96
CA GLU A 147 -14.63 16.64 -3.85
C GLU A 147 -14.10 16.92 -5.26
N LYS A 148 -12.79 17.14 -5.41
CA LYS A 148 -12.14 17.48 -6.69
C LYS A 148 -11.44 16.27 -7.36
N ALA A 149 -11.50 15.10 -6.75
CA ALA A 149 -10.80 13.91 -7.18
C ALA A 149 -11.39 13.24 -8.44
#